data_c1f02de50ec772eb1ff55f0c2af321e5
#
_entry.id   c1f02de50ec772eb1ff55f0c2af321e5
#
_cell.length_a   1.000
_cell.length_b   1.000
_cell.length_c   1.000
_cell.angle_alpha   90.00
_cell.angle_beta   90.00
_cell.angle_gamma   90.00
#
_symmetry.space_group_name_H-M   'P 1'
#
loop_
_entity.id
_entity.type
_entity.pdbx_description
1 polymer ?
#
loop_
_entity_poly.entity_id
_entity_poly.type
_entity_poly.pdbx_seq_one_letter_code
_entity_poly.pdbx_strand_id
1 'polypeptide(L)'
;MSVKRPGQIYLFFFITLISVSACRNKKDVDVSDIKLNIKIERFDQEFGSVNQQNLTTKIPLLKKKYDPFFSDYMQGMLNVGNPTDTAYYSNLRIVLNNPDYNALKTEVLKTFPDLTKTEEQLTDAFKHVKYYYPNKKTPRFISFLSGFTVQVPIGNDYIGIGLDMFLGANSKFYPALRQSIPLYISKRFTPENITPRVMETYTREELFPEPDNLKTLLDRMIYNGKILYFLDATMPEIPDSTKIGFTAKQMEWCKNYESGIWGYFLENNLLYETDYMKIQKFLTDAPFTPGIGEKNDSAPKLGVYAGWQIVKKYMEENDDVTLQDLMADSDYQKILTKSKYKPK
;
A
#
# COMPACT_ATOMS: atom_id res chain seq x y z
N MET A 1 51.26 -76.79 1.19
CA MET A 1 50.63 -76.00 0.14
C MET A 1 49.33 -75.38 0.74
N SER A 2 49.35 -74.14 1.14
CA SER A 2 48.20 -73.46 1.74
C SER A 2 47.72 -72.43 0.78
N VAL A 3 46.48 -72.57 0.31
CA VAL A 3 45.81 -71.61 -0.60
C VAL A 3 45.10 -70.58 0.22
N LYS A 4 45.53 -69.30 0.14
CA LYS A 4 44.85 -68.19 0.71
C LYS A 4 43.69 -67.73 -0.20
N ARG A 5 42.46 -67.61 0.34
CA ARG A 5 41.31 -67.03 -0.30
C ARG A 5 41.33 -65.44 -0.16
N PRO A 6 41.02 -64.68 -1.18
CA PRO A 6 40.96 -63.25 -1.04
C PRO A 6 39.64 -62.83 -0.40
N GLY A 7 39.73 -61.87 0.55
CA GLY A 7 38.60 -61.26 1.24
C GLY A 7 37.83 -60.27 0.33
N GLN A 8 36.55 -60.45 0.30
CA GLN A 8 35.62 -59.47 -0.34
C GLN A 8 35.43 -58.21 0.59
N ILE A 9 35.87 -57.09 0.08
CA ILE A 9 35.60 -55.80 0.71
C ILE A 9 34.21 -55.33 0.26
N TYR A 10 33.23 -55.34 1.17
CA TYR A 10 31.93 -54.72 0.95
C TYR A 10 32.04 -53.21 1.17
N LEU A 11 31.99 -52.44 0.07
CA LEU A 11 31.93 -51.00 0.09
C LEU A 11 30.48 -50.58 0.39
N PHE A 12 30.21 -50.20 1.64
CA PHE A 12 28.94 -49.61 2.02
C PHE A 12 28.85 -48.17 1.48
N PHE A 13 28.09 -47.97 0.41
CA PHE A 13 27.74 -46.66 -0.10
C PHE A 13 26.65 -46.08 0.81
N PHE A 14 27.04 -45.17 1.71
CA PHE A 14 26.12 -44.39 2.53
C PHE A 14 25.54 -43.27 1.65
N ILE A 15 24.35 -43.48 1.06
CA ILE A 15 23.59 -42.44 0.37
C ILE A 15 22.99 -41.53 1.44
N THR A 16 23.66 -40.42 1.75
CA THR A 16 23.10 -39.31 2.50
C THR A 16 22.04 -38.62 1.65
N LEU A 17 20.77 -38.93 1.96
CA LEU A 17 19.62 -38.24 1.42
C LEU A 17 19.65 -36.80 1.99
N ILE A 18 20.24 -35.84 1.25
CA ILE A 18 20.12 -34.44 1.54
C ILE A 18 18.68 -34.07 1.17
N SER A 19 17.80 -34.01 2.18
CA SER A 19 16.50 -33.37 2.09
C SER A 19 16.73 -31.88 1.88
N VAL A 20 16.79 -31.47 0.63
CA VAL A 20 16.68 -30.08 0.24
C VAL A 20 15.24 -29.69 0.58
N SER A 21 15.05 -29.07 1.76
CA SER A 21 13.84 -28.31 2.06
C SER A 21 13.85 -27.12 1.11
N ALA A 22 13.33 -27.33 -0.10
CA ALA A 22 13.01 -26.25 -1.00
C ALA A 22 11.95 -25.41 -0.28
N CYS A 23 12.34 -24.24 0.21
CA CYS A 23 11.38 -23.16 0.45
C CYS A 23 10.61 -23.01 -0.86
N ARG A 24 9.38 -23.50 -0.87
CA ARG A 24 8.44 -23.29 -1.96
C ARG A 24 8.00 -21.82 -1.84
N ASN A 25 8.80 -20.91 -2.40
CA ASN A 25 8.25 -19.63 -2.78
C ASN A 25 7.03 -19.96 -3.66
N LYS A 26 5.83 -19.55 -3.23
CA LYS A 26 4.67 -19.55 -4.12
C LYS A 26 5.16 -18.82 -5.36
N LYS A 27 5.27 -19.52 -6.51
CA LYS A 27 5.75 -18.93 -7.76
C LYS A 27 4.87 -17.72 -8.03
N ASP A 28 5.51 -16.57 -8.31
CA ASP A 28 4.81 -15.41 -8.82
C ASP A 28 3.94 -15.87 -9.99
N VAL A 29 2.66 -15.48 -9.96
CA VAL A 29 1.74 -15.90 -11.02
C VAL A 29 2.12 -15.19 -12.31
N ASP A 30 2.16 -15.94 -13.41
CA ASP A 30 2.39 -15.35 -14.72
C ASP A 30 1.13 -14.62 -15.20
N VAL A 31 1.26 -13.31 -15.37
CA VAL A 31 0.20 -12.42 -15.84
C VAL A 31 0.50 -11.84 -17.23
N SER A 32 1.49 -12.39 -17.94
CA SER A 32 1.92 -11.91 -19.26
C SER A 32 0.81 -11.93 -20.32
N ASP A 33 -0.07 -12.93 -20.26
CA ASP A 33 -1.19 -13.09 -21.20
C ASP A 33 -2.34 -12.11 -20.95
N ILE A 34 -2.35 -11.41 -19.81
CA ILE A 34 -3.41 -10.45 -19.47
C ILE A 34 -3.15 -9.15 -20.22
N LYS A 35 -4.00 -8.87 -21.21
CA LYS A 35 -3.93 -7.65 -22.03
C LYS A 35 -4.48 -6.47 -21.23
N LEU A 36 -3.62 -5.74 -20.58
CA LEU A 36 -3.92 -4.49 -19.88
C LEU A 36 -2.77 -3.51 -20.08
N ASN A 37 -3.11 -2.24 -20.30
CA ASN A 37 -2.15 -1.14 -20.35
C ASN A 37 -2.78 0.08 -19.70
N ILE A 38 -2.34 0.43 -18.50
CA ILE A 38 -2.84 1.58 -17.75
C ILE A 38 -2.13 2.83 -18.23
N LYS A 39 -2.91 3.88 -18.48
CA LYS A 39 -2.42 5.23 -18.73
C LYS A 39 -2.98 6.17 -17.67
N ILE A 40 -2.14 7.07 -17.18
CA ILE A 40 -2.54 8.09 -16.23
C ILE A 40 -2.90 9.36 -16.99
N GLU A 41 -4.16 9.75 -16.88
CA GLU A 41 -4.65 11.00 -17.49
C GLU A 41 -4.06 12.19 -16.72
N ARG A 42 -3.31 13.04 -17.41
CA ARG A 42 -2.52 14.14 -16.86
C ARG A 42 -3.38 15.41 -16.65
N PHE A 43 -4.39 15.30 -15.77
CA PHE A 43 -5.18 16.48 -15.41
C PHE A 43 -4.33 17.58 -14.76
N ASP A 44 -3.29 17.22 -14.02
CA ASP A 44 -2.30 18.15 -13.47
C ASP A 44 -1.69 19.06 -14.54
N GLN A 45 -1.36 18.53 -15.71
CA GLN A 45 -0.81 19.28 -16.84
C GLN A 45 -1.89 20.07 -17.56
N GLU A 46 -3.03 19.45 -17.86
CA GLU A 46 -4.09 20.08 -18.63
C GLU A 46 -4.73 21.24 -17.84
N PHE A 47 -5.07 21.02 -16.55
CA PHE A 47 -5.56 22.08 -15.68
C PHE A 47 -4.46 23.11 -15.37
N GLY A 48 -3.22 22.67 -15.18
CA GLY A 48 -2.06 23.53 -15.00
C GLY A 48 -1.81 24.51 -16.13
N SER A 49 -2.34 24.24 -17.36
CA SER A 49 -2.27 25.12 -18.51
C SER A 49 -3.40 26.16 -18.60
N VAL A 50 -4.37 26.13 -17.63
CA VAL A 50 -5.44 27.12 -17.55
C VAL A 50 -4.89 28.44 -17.00
N ASN A 51 -5.29 29.54 -17.60
CA ASN A 51 -4.90 30.89 -17.23
C ASN A 51 -6.07 31.87 -17.44
N GLN A 52 -5.87 33.15 -17.12
CA GLN A 52 -6.91 34.19 -17.22
C GLN A 52 -7.54 34.33 -18.62
N GLN A 53 -6.76 34.12 -19.68
CA GLN A 53 -7.19 34.31 -21.06
C GLN A 53 -8.01 33.12 -21.59
N ASN A 54 -7.72 31.89 -21.12
CA ASN A 54 -8.37 30.68 -21.64
C ASN A 54 -9.33 29.99 -20.66
N LEU A 55 -9.51 30.54 -19.46
CA LEU A 55 -10.31 29.98 -18.39
C LEU A 55 -11.73 29.59 -18.83
N THR A 56 -12.44 30.51 -19.48
CA THR A 56 -13.84 30.32 -19.88
C THR A 56 -14.02 29.28 -21.00
N THR A 57 -13.00 29.07 -21.79
CA THR A 57 -13.02 28.08 -22.89
C THR A 57 -12.51 26.72 -22.45
N LYS A 58 -11.45 26.65 -21.62
CA LYS A 58 -10.85 25.38 -21.19
C LYS A 58 -11.64 24.67 -20.11
N ILE A 59 -12.21 25.38 -19.15
CA ILE A 59 -12.93 24.77 -18.03
C ILE A 59 -14.08 23.87 -18.48
N PRO A 60 -14.97 24.27 -19.40
CA PRO A 60 -16.02 23.39 -19.92
C PRO A 60 -15.49 22.14 -20.63
N LEU A 61 -14.35 22.25 -21.33
CA LEU A 61 -13.71 21.11 -22.01
C LEU A 61 -13.12 20.12 -21.00
N LEU A 62 -12.44 20.62 -19.96
CA LEU A 62 -11.92 19.79 -18.88
C LEU A 62 -13.05 19.09 -18.11
N LYS A 63 -14.13 19.82 -17.80
CA LYS A 63 -15.32 19.22 -17.20
C LYS A 63 -15.84 18.06 -18.05
N LYS A 64 -16.07 18.30 -19.34
CA LYS A 64 -16.56 17.25 -20.27
C LYS A 64 -15.65 16.02 -20.31
N LYS A 65 -14.31 16.21 -20.23
CA LYS A 65 -13.33 15.13 -20.33
C LYS A 65 -13.20 14.36 -19.03
N TYR A 66 -13.24 15.04 -17.89
CA TYR A 66 -12.81 14.50 -16.60
C TYR A 66 -13.94 14.24 -15.60
N ASP A 67 -15.20 14.63 -15.86
CA ASP A 67 -16.28 14.28 -14.92
C ASP A 67 -16.40 12.75 -14.79
N PRO A 68 -16.73 12.25 -13.59
CA PRO A 68 -17.10 13.00 -12.37
C PRO A 68 -15.91 13.58 -11.57
N PHE A 69 -14.67 13.15 -11.82
CA PHE A 69 -13.48 13.65 -11.12
C PHE A 69 -13.37 15.17 -11.11
N PHE A 70 -13.65 15.84 -12.23
CA PHE A 70 -13.56 17.31 -12.31
C PHE A 70 -14.50 18.00 -11.31
N SER A 71 -15.72 17.51 -11.17
CA SER A 71 -16.68 18.07 -10.22
C SER A 71 -16.25 17.86 -8.78
N ASP A 72 -15.77 16.67 -8.43
CA ASP A 72 -15.23 16.34 -7.10
C ASP A 72 -14.01 17.20 -6.78
N TYR A 73 -13.11 17.40 -7.76
CA TYR A 73 -11.93 18.25 -7.61
C TYR A 73 -12.29 19.71 -7.35
N MET A 74 -13.19 20.28 -8.15
CA MET A 74 -13.58 21.70 -8.02
C MET A 74 -14.32 21.99 -6.72
N GLN A 75 -15.23 21.11 -6.30
CA GLN A 75 -16.07 21.31 -5.12
C GLN A 75 -15.39 20.86 -3.84
N GLY A 76 -14.76 19.67 -3.83
CA GLY A 76 -14.25 19.05 -2.63
C GLY A 76 -12.78 19.37 -2.32
N MET A 77 -11.94 19.57 -3.35
CA MET A 77 -10.49 19.76 -3.16
C MET A 77 -10.08 21.22 -3.30
N LEU A 78 -10.43 21.89 -4.41
CA LEU A 78 -10.13 23.31 -4.60
C LEU A 78 -11.12 24.23 -3.88
N ASN A 79 -12.29 23.72 -3.50
CA ASN A 79 -13.35 24.46 -2.82
C ASN A 79 -13.76 25.76 -3.55
N VAL A 80 -13.80 25.72 -4.88
CA VAL A 80 -14.18 26.89 -5.71
C VAL A 80 -15.67 26.95 -6.01
N GLY A 81 -16.44 25.94 -5.62
CA GLY A 81 -17.89 25.85 -5.81
C GLY A 81 -18.30 25.10 -7.08
N ASN A 82 -19.59 25.17 -7.39
CA ASN A 82 -20.17 24.54 -8.57
C ASN A 82 -20.07 25.49 -9.77
N PRO A 83 -19.85 25.01 -11.01
CA PRO A 83 -19.86 25.83 -12.23
C PRO A 83 -21.11 26.69 -12.46
N THR A 84 -22.23 26.34 -11.81
CA THR A 84 -23.47 27.13 -11.84
C THR A 84 -23.49 28.32 -10.87
N ASP A 85 -22.52 28.36 -9.94
CA ASP A 85 -22.46 29.44 -8.95
C ASP A 85 -21.90 30.71 -9.56
N THR A 86 -22.46 31.85 -9.22
CA THR A 86 -22.03 33.17 -9.76
C THR A 86 -20.58 33.49 -9.39
N ALA A 87 -20.10 33.01 -8.24
CA ALA A 87 -18.73 33.23 -7.76
C ALA A 87 -17.69 32.23 -8.33
N TYR A 88 -18.12 31.17 -9.03
CA TYR A 88 -17.23 30.08 -9.46
C TYR A 88 -15.97 30.55 -10.18
N TYR A 89 -16.15 31.33 -11.25
CA TYR A 89 -15.02 31.82 -12.04
C TYR A 89 -14.15 32.83 -11.28
N SER A 90 -14.72 33.62 -10.37
CA SER A 90 -13.94 34.54 -9.51
C SER A 90 -13.10 33.76 -8.50
N ASN A 91 -13.66 32.75 -7.85
CA ASN A 91 -12.92 31.85 -6.94
C ASN A 91 -11.80 31.14 -7.66
N LEU A 92 -12.08 30.63 -8.86
CA LEU A 92 -11.08 29.93 -9.67
C LEU A 92 -9.91 30.84 -10.08
N ARG A 93 -10.21 32.12 -10.40
CA ARG A 93 -9.15 33.12 -10.66
C ARG A 93 -8.28 33.40 -9.44
N ILE A 94 -8.84 33.38 -8.24
CA ILE A 94 -8.06 33.50 -6.99
C ILE A 94 -7.05 32.35 -6.88
N VAL A 95 -7.49 31.12 -7.10
CA VAL A 95 -6.60 29.93 -7.06
C VAL A 95 -5.51 30.03 -8.13
N LEU A 96 -5.87 30.31 -9.36
CA LEU A 96 -4.92 30.38 -10.48
C LEU A 96 -3.89 31.51 -10.36
N ASN A 97 -4.22 32.58 -9.62
CA ASN A 97 -3.30 33.69 -9.35
C ASN A 97 -2.50 33.51 -8.05
N ASN A 98 -2.81 32.49 -7.24
CA ASN A 98 -2.11 32.27 -5.99
C ASN A 98 -0.65 31.89 -6.24
N PRO A 99 0.34 32.64 -5.68
CA PRO A 99 1.77 32.37 -5.88
C PRO A 99 2.19 30.98 -5.38
N ASP A 100 1.65 30.54 -4.24
CA ASP A 100 2.00 29.25 -3.65
C ASP A 100 1.48 28.09 -4.50
N TYR A 101 0.25 28.21 -5.01
CA TYR A 101 -0.29 27.25 -5.98
C TYR A 101 0.57 27.14 -7.24
N ASN A 102 1.01 28.28 -7.78
CA ASN A 102 1.85 28.30 -8.97
C ASN A 102 3.27 27.75 -8.71
N ALA A 103 3.83 28.01 -7.53
CA ALA A 103 5.10 27.43 -7.11
C ALA A 103 5.01 25.91 -6.97
N LEU A 104 3.93 25.40 -6.34
CA LEU A 104 3.65 23.99 -6.20
C LEU A 104 3.44 23.31 -7.56
N LYS A 105 2.62 23.90 -8.43
CA LYS A 105 2.42 23.43 -9.81
C LYS A 105 3.74 23.28 -10.55
N THR A 106 4.60 24.28 -10.48
CA THR A 106 5.92 24.26 -11.14
C THR A 106 6.78 23.12 -10.63
N GLU A 107 6.80 22.88 -9.31
CA GLU A 107 7.57 21.78 -8.73
C GLU A 107 7.02 20.41 -9.13
N VAL A 108 5.70 20.23 -9.15
CA VAL A 108 5.05 18.98 -9.58
C VAL A 108 5.39 18.68 -11.05
N LEU A 109 5.25 19.66 -11.94
CA LEU A 109 5.55 19.48 -13.37
C LEU A 109 7.04 19.16 -13.62
N LYS A 110 7.93 19.71 -12.79
CA LYS A 110 9.37 19.43 -12.82
C LYS A 110 9.68 18.02 -12.30
N THR A 111 9.04 17.61 -11.20
CA THR A 111 9.28 16.31 -10.57
C THR A 111 8.70 15.16 -11.38
N PHE A 112 7.56 15.39 -12.03
CA PHE A 112 6.81 14.42 -12.80
C PHE A 112 6.63 14.85 -14.27
N PRO A 113 7.72 14.97 -15.05
CA PRO A 113 7.62 15.28 -16.48
C PRO A 113 6.83 14.21 -17.24
N ASP A 114 6.96 12.95 -16.81
CA ASP A 114 6.16 11.81 -17.24
C ASP A 114 5.83 10.91 -16.01
N LEU A 115 4.96 9.93 -16.23
CA LEU A 115 4.56 8.94 -15.23
C LEU A 115 4.73 7.50 -15.74
N THR A 116 5.59 7.29 -16.73
CA THR A 116 5.77 6.00 -17.42
C THR A 116 6.07 4.87 -16.44
N LYS A 117 6.99 5.07 -15.50
CA LYS A 117 7.33 4.06 -14.48
C LYS A 117 6.13 3.71 -13.60
N THR A 118 5.34 4.71 -13.20
CA THR A 118 4.13 4.49 -12.40
C THR A 118 3.05 3.77 -13.20
N GLU A 119 2.88 4.10 -14.49
CA GLU A 119 1.97 3.41 -15.40
C GLU A 119 2.34 1.93 -15.58
N GLU A 120 3.63 1.63 -15.75
CA GLU A 120 4.13 0.25 -15.84
C GLU A 120 3.85 -0.53 -14.55
N GLN A 121 4.17 0.03 -13.38
CA GLN A 121 3.91 -0.60 -12.09
C GLN A 121 2.42 -0.81 -11.82
N LEU A 122 1.57 0.17 -12.12
CA LEU A 122 0.11 0.03 -11.99
C LEU A 122 -0.44 -1.00 -12.98
N THR A 123 0.10 -1.03 -14.21
CA THR A 123 -0.29 -2.02 -15.21
C THR A 123 -0.01 -3.44 -14.70
N ASP A 124 1.18 -3.68 -14.17
CA ASP A 124 1.55 -4.98 -13.61
C ASP A 124 0.67 -5.34 -12.40
N ALA A 125 0.53 -4.44 -11.44
CA ALA A 125 -0.31 -4.67 -10.26
C ALA A 125 -1.77 -4.98 -10.63
N PHE A 126 -2.36 -4.25 -11.59
CA PHE A 126 -3.74 -4.49 -12.03
C PHE A 126 -3.89 -5.72 -12.92
N LYS A 127 -2.83 -6.18 -13.61
CA LYS A 127 -2.84 -7.51 -14.23
C LYS A 127 -2.98 -8.60 -13.16
N HIS A 128 -2.26 -8.53 -12.05
CA HIS A 128 -2.43 -9.44 -10.92
C HIS A 128 -3.83 -9.33 -10.30
N VAL A 129 -4.37 -8.11 -10.13
CA VAL A 129 -5.77 -7.96 -9.71
C VAL A 129 -6.72 -8.68 -10.68
N LYS A 130 -6.53 -8.53 -11.99
CA LYS A 130 -7.35 -9.22 -13.02
C LYS A 130 -7.19 -10.73 -12.99
N TYR A 131 -6.03 -11.24 -12.67
CA TYR A 131 -5.80 -12.67 -12.51
C TYR A 131 -6.67 -13.24 -11.38
N TYR A 132 -6.64 -12.60 -10.21
CA TYR A 132 -7.41 -13.06 -9.04
C TYR A 132 -8.89 -12.68 -9.11
N TYR A 133 -9.22 -11.54 -9.71
CA TYR A 133 -10.58 -10.97 -9.78
C TYR A 133 -10.91 -10.50 -11.20
N PRO A 134 -11.10 -11.43 -12.16
CA PRO A 134 -11.22 -11.09 -13.59
C PRO A 134 -12.39 -10.17 -13.92
N ASN A 135 -13.46 -10.22 -13.12
CA ASN A 135 -14.67 -9.42 -13.32
C ASN A 135 -14.58 -7.99 -12.76
N LYS A 136 -13.54 -7.66 -11.99
CA LYS A 136 -13.39 -6.28 -11.46
C LYS A 136 -12.98 -5.34 -12.59
N LYS A 137 -13.69 -4.21 -12.72
CA LYS A 137 -13.35 -3.18 -13.70
C LYS A 137 -12.05 -2.48 -13.28
N THR A 138 -11.22 -2.14 -14.24
CA THR A 138 -10.06 -1.28 -14.01
C THR A 138 -10.53 0.17 -14.02
N PRO A 139 -10.29 0.97 -12.97
CA PRO A 139 -10.67 2.37 -12.93
C PRO A 139 -9.79 3.22 -13.87
N ARG A 140 -10.21 4.45 -14.16
CA ARG A 140 -9.37 5.48 -14.75
C ARG A 140 -8.36 5.96 -13.70
N PHE A 141 -7.17 6.34 -14.12
CA PHE A 141 -6.16 6.95 -13.25
C PHE A 141 -5.95 8.39 -13.66
N ILE A 142 -6.10 9.33 -12.73
CA ILE A 142 -6.06 10.76 -13.02
C ILE A 142 -5.07 11.44 -12.06
N SER A 143 -3.99 12.01 -12.59
CA SER A 143 -3.04 12.78 -11.78
C SER A 143 -3.49 14.24 -11.62
N PHE A 144 -3.29 14.80 -10.44
CA PHE A 144 -3.73 16.16 -10.11
C PHE A 144 -2.88 16.81 -9.01
N LEU A 145 -3.14 18.09 -8.73
CA LEU A 145 -2.59 18.80 -7.56
C LEU A 145 -3.67 18.87 -6.49
N SER A 146 -3.41 18.28 -5.32
CA SER A 146 -4.38 18.25 -4.23
C SER A 146 -4.32 19.47 -3.30
N GLY A 147 -3.23 20.24 -3.36
CA GLY A 147 -2.94 21.25 -2.33
C GLY A 147 -2.65 20.62 -0.97
N PHE A 148 -2.07 19.42 -0.96
CA PHE A 148 -1.75 18.61 0.22
C PHE A 148 -2.98 18.13 1.03
N THR A 149 -4.14 18.03 0.41
CA THR A 149 -5.39 17.65 1.09
C THR A 149 -5.65 16.15 1.04
N VAL A 150 -5.37 15.50 -0.10
CA VAL A 150 -5.63 14.07 -0.32
C VAL A 150 -4.61 13.44 -1.25
N GLN A 151 -4.16 12.24 -0.89
CA GLN A 151 -3.18 11.49 -1.68
C GLN A 151 -3.80 10.72 -2.84
N VAL A 152 -4.81 9.90 -2.53
CA VAL A 152 -5.41 8.95 -3.46
C VAL A 152 -6.93 8.94 -3.23
N PRO A 153 -7.68 9.91 -3.78
CA PRO A 153 -9.14 9.86 -3.72
C PRO A 153 -9.67 8.81 -4.69
N ILE A 154 -10.70 8.06 -4.27
CA ILE A 154 -11.43 7.12 -5.11
C ILE A 154 -12.82 7.69 -5.39
N GLY A 155 -13.21 7.70 -6.65
CA GLY A 155 -14.54 8.06 -7.10
C GLY A 155 -15.21 6.94 -7.89
N ASN A 156 -16.38 7.20 -8.46
CA ASN A 156 -17.20 6.16 -9.11
C ASN A 156 -16.48 5.36 -10.21
N ASP A 157 -15.61 6.01 -10.99
CA ASP A 157 -14.92 5.37 -12.12
C ASP A 157 -13.43 5.70 -12.17
N TYR A 158 -12.91 6.41 -11.16
CA TYR A 158 -11.52 6.87 -11.15
C TYR A 158 -10.81 6.64 -9.82
N ILE A 159 -9.49 6.60 -9.93
CA ILE A 159 -8.53 6.76 -8.82
C ILE A 159 -7.70 8.01 -9.13
N GLY A 160 -7.78 9.00 -8.25
CA GLY A 160 -6.95 10.20 -8.32
C GLY A 160 -5.56 9.96 -7.72
N ILE A 161 -4.55 10.65 -8.24
CA ILE A 161 -3.17 10.63 -7.72
C ILE A 161 -2.74 12.07 -7.48
N GLY A 162 -2.74 12.49 -6.22
CA GLY A 162 -2.30 13.83 -5.79
C GLY A 162 -0.78 13.95 -5.81
N LEU A 163 -0.22 14.36 -6.95
CA LEU A 163 1.23 14.32 -7.20
C LEU A 163 2.04 15.19 -6.22
N ASP A 164 1.45 16.26 -5.71
CA ASP A 164 2.05 17.11 -4.68
C ASP A 164 2.33 16.38 -3.35
N MET A 165 1.64 15.27 -3.11
CA MET A 165 1.87 14.38 -1.97
C MET A 165 2.98 13.32 -2.22
N PHE A 166 3.77 13.45 -3.31
CA PHE A 166 4.81 12.51 -3.69
C PHE A 166 6.10 13.16 -4.23
N LEU A 167 6.34 14.44 -3.90
CA LEU A 167 7.46 15.24 -4.41
C LEU A 167 8.87 14.81 -3.94
N GLY A 168 8.94 13.81 -3.06
CA GLY A 168 10.18 13.37 -2.42
C GLY A 168 10.28 13.80 -0.95
N ALA A 169 10.90 12.96 -0.12
CA ALA A 169 10.97 13.13 1.35
C ALA A 169 11.53 14.49 1.80
N ASN A 170 12.36 15.11 0.97
CA ASN A 170 13.04 16.39 1.27
C ASN A 170 12.41 17.58 0.55
N SER A 171 11.19 17.46 0.04
CA SER A 171 10.50 18.57 -0.62
C SER A 171 10.41 19.79 0.29
N LYS A 172 10.76 20.96 -0.28
CA LYS A 172 10.72 22.27 0.41
C LYS A 172 9.33 22.67 0.93
N PHE A 173 8.27 22.06 0.41
CA PHE A 173 6.89 22.34 0.81
C PHE A 173 6.49 21.61 2.11
N TYR A 174 7.02 20.42 2.38
CA TYR A 174 6.58 19.60 3.51
C TYR A 174 6.91 20.17 4.91
N PRO A 175 7.99 20.95 5.14
CA PRO A 175 8.20 21.57 6.43
C PRO A 175 7.05 22.46 6.91
N ALA A 176 6.37 23.17 6.00
CA ALA A 176 5.22 24.01 6.34
C ALA A 176 3.98 23.19 6.77
N LEU A 177 3.91 21.91 6.39
CA LEU A 177 2.78 21.03 6.69
C LEU A 177 2.92 20.30 8.04
N ARG A 178 4.02 20.44 8.77
CA ARG A 178 4.34 19.63 9.96
C ARG A 178 3.37 19.74 11.12
N GLN A 179 2.56 20.81 11.17
CA GLN A 179 1.50 20.92 12.17
C GLN A 179 0.34 19.95 11.92
N SER A 180 0.03 19.65 10.66
CA SER A 180 -1.04 18.75 10.23
C SER A 180 -0.54 17.40 9.72
N ILE A 181 0.67 17.34 9.14
CA ILE A 181 1.28 16.12 8.60
C ILE A 181 2.65 15.91 9.26
N PRO A 182 2.73 14.99 10.24
CA PRO A 182 3.99 14.69 10.93
C PRO A 182 5.10 14.22 9.99
N LEU A 183 6.35 14.43 10.40
CA LEU A 183 7.54 14.06 9.61
C LEU A 183 7.58 12.57 9.24
N TYR A 184 7.18 11.68 10.15
CA TYR A 184 7.17 10.24 9.89
C TYR A 184 6.16 9.82 8.81
N ILE A 185 5.12 10.63 8.55
CA ILE A 185 4.20 10.49 7.44
C ILE A 185 4.81 11.07 6.16
N SER A 186 5.23 12.35 6.20
CA SER A 186 5.71 13.05 4.99
C SER A 186 7.01 12.48 4.42
N LYS A 187 7.80 11.76 5.20
CA LYS A 187 8.98 11.02 4.70
C LYS A 187 8.63 9.96 3.65
N ARG A 188 7.38 9.48 3.62
CA ARG A 188 6.90 8.51 2.62
C ARG A 188 6.29 9.18 1.37
N PHE A 189 6.26 10.50 1.31
CA PHE A 189 5.75 11.25 0.17
C PHE A 189 6.77 11.30 -0.97
N THR A 190 7.10 10.13 -1.50
CA THR A 190 8.09 9.96 -2.57
C THR A 190 7.49 9.26 -3.78
N PRO A 191 8.02 9.49 -4.99
CA PRO A 191 7.50 8.87 -6.22
C PRO A 191 7.36 7.35 -6.14
N GLU A 192 8.27 6.66 -5.44
CA GLU A 192 8.26 5.20 -5.30
C GLU A 192 7.06 4.69 -4.49
N ASN A 193 6.45 5.55 -3.69
CA ASN A 193 5.28 5.22 -2.88
C ASN A 193 3.94 5.44 -3.61
N ILE A 194 3.92 5.96 -4.85
CA ILE A 194 2.67 6.19 -5.59
C ILE A 194 1.92 4.87 -5.78
N THR A 195 2.52 3.90 -6.48
CA THR A 195 1.87 2.62 -6.77
C THR A 195 1.46 1.84 -5.52
N PRO A 196 2.32 1.63 -4.49
CA PRO A 196 1.92 0.97 -3.26
C PRO A 196 0.75 1.67 -2.55
N ARG A 197 0.76 3.00 -2.53
CA ARG A 197 -0.32 3.75 -1.88
C ARG A 197 -1.63 3.69 -2.65
N VAL A 198 -1.58 3.76 -3.99
CA VAL A 198 -2.75 3.55 -4.86
C VAL A 198 -3.34 2.17 -4.63
N MET A 199 -2.51 1.13 -4.64
CA MET A 199 -2.96 -0.25 -4.46
C MET A 199 -3.49 -0.51 -3.05
N GLU A 200 -2.86 0.06 -2.01
CA GLU A 200 -3.37 -0.05 -0.64
C GLU A 200 -4.76 0.59 -0.52
N THR A 201 -4.93 1.83 -1.02
CA THR A 201 -6.21 2.55 -0.96
C THR A 201 -7.28 1.79 -1.77
N TYR A 202 -6.97 1.37 -3.00
CA TYR A 202 -7.89 0.57 -3.81
C TYR A 202 -8.31 -0.74 -3.13
N THR A 203 -7.37 -1.42 -2.51
CA THR A 203 -7.63 -2.68 -1.80
C THR A 203 -8.55 -2.46 -0.60
N ARG A 204 -8.33 -1.39 0.17
CA ARG A 204 -9.12 -1.08 1.38
C ARG A 204 -10.49 -0.50 1.08
N GLU A 205 -10.63 0.34 0.07
CA GLU A 205 -11.87 1.08 -0.16
C GLU A 205 -12.78 0.38 -1.18
N GLU A 206 -12.19 -0.27 -2.21
CA GLU A 206 -12.96 -0.87 -3.30
C GLU A 206 -13.10 -2.39 -3.24
N LEU A 207 -12.06 -3.08 -2.76
CA LEU A 207 -12.08 -4.54 -2.79
C LEU A 207 -12.52 -5.13 -1.45
N PHE A 208 -11.94 -4.67 -0.36
CA PHE A 208 -12.07 -5.26 0.97
C PHE A 208 -12.18 -4.17 2.05
N PRO A 209 -13.27 -3.39 2.08
CA PRO A 209 -13.46 -2.38 3.12
C PRO A 209 -13.44 -3.00 4.52
N GLU A 210 -12.97 -2.22 5.50
CA GLU A 210 -12.90 -2.67 6.88
C GLU A 210 -14.30 -3.01 7.40
N PRO A 211 -14.53 -4.25 7.87
CA PRO A 211 -15.84 -4.62 8.40
C PRO A 211 -16.13 -3.94 9.74
N ASP A 212 -17.38 -3.54 9.96
CA ASP A 212 -17.83 -2.89 11.22
C ASP A 212 -17.71 -3.79 12.45
N ASN A 213 -17.58 -5.10 12.27
CA ASN A 213 -17.58 -6.09 13.35
C ASN A 213 -16.19 -6.43 13.90
N LEU A 214 -15.13 -5.75 13.49
CA LEU A 214 -13.79 -5.93 14.08
C LEU A 214 -13.76 -5.40 15.52
N LYS A 215 -13.67 -6.32 16.49
CA LYS A 215 -13.74 -5.98 17.91
C LYS A 215 -12.38 -5.97 18.59
N THR A 216 -11.61 -7.04 18.39
CA THR A 216 -10.37 -7.28 19.10
C THR A 216 -9.14 -6.75 18.36
N LEU A 217 -8.02 -6.62 19.08
CA LEU A 217 -6.74 -6.35 18.43
C LEU A 217 -6.41 -7.43 17.38
N LEU A 218 -6.64 -8.71 17.69
CA LEU A 218 -6.40 -9.82 16.77
C LEU A 218 -7.17 -9.67 15.47
N ASP A 219 -8.46 -9.32 15.54
CA ASP A 219 -9.29 -9.14 14.35
C ASP A 219 -8.66 -8.08 13.42
N ARG A 220 -8.26 -6.94 14.00
CA ARG A 220 -7.64 -5.83 13.27
C ARG A 220 -6.24 -6.16 12.75
N MET A 221 -5.45 -6.89 13.52
CA MET A 221 -4.13 -7.38 13.09
C MET A 221 -4.26 -8.24 11.85
N ILE A 222 -5.17 -9.24 11.87
CA ILE A 222 -5.34 -10.17 10.74
C ILE A 222 -6.00 -9.48 9.56
N TYR A 223 -6.99 -8.61 9.78
CA TYR A 223 -7.56 -7.80 8.68
C TYR A 223 -6.45 -7.01 7.94
N ASN A 224 -5.62 -6.26 8.67
CA ASN A 224 -4.51 -5.53 8.08
C ASN A 224 -3.47 -6.46 7.45
N GLY A 225 -3.23 -7.62 8.05
CA GLY A 225 -2.36 -8.66 7.51
C GLY A 225 -2.86 -9.20 6.16
N LYS A 226 -4.16 -9.41 6.01
CA LYS A 226 -4.79 -9.80 4.75
C LYS A 226 -4.62 -8.74 3.65
N ILE A 227 -4.80 -7.46 4.00
CA ILE A 227 -4.55 -6.36 3.06
C ILE A 227 -3.10 -6.39 2.57
N LEU A 228 -2.12 -6.50 3.47
CA LEU A 228 -0.70 -6.55 3.09
C LEU A 228 -0.36 -7.82 2.30
N TYR A 229 -0.95 -8.96 2.63
CA TYR A 229 -0.77 -10.19 1.85
C TYR A 229 -1.37 -10.08 0.43
N PHE A 230 -2.49 -9.37 0.28
CA PHE A 230 -3.03 -9.05 -1.04
C PHE A 230 -2.05 -8.16 -1.84
N LEU A 231 -1.41 -7.19 -1.18
CA LEU A 231 -0.37 -6.39 -1.82
C LEU A 231 0.87 -7.22 -2.19
N ASP A 232 1.23 -8.25 -1.41
CA ASP A 232 2.28 -9.21 -1.80
C ASP A 232 1.92 -9.94 -3.09
N ALA A 233 0.68 -10.39 -3.19
CA ALA A 233 0.19 -11.13 -4.36
C ALA A 233 0.02 -10.27 -5.62
N THR A 234 -0.19 -8.96 -5.45
CA THR A 234 -0.45 -8.03 -6.58
C THR A 234 0.75 -7.15 -6.93
N MET A 235 1.74 -7.07 -6.08
CA MET A 235 2.97 -6.29 -6.28
C MET A 235 4.20 -7.08 -5.80
N PRO A 236 4.51 -8.26 -6.39
CA PRO A 236 5.60 -9.12 -5.91
C PRO A 236 6.96 -8.42 -5.92
N GLU A 237 7.21 -7.55 -6.89
CA GLU A 237 8.48 -6.83 -7.06
C GLU A 237 8.68 -5.64 -6.10
N ILE A 238 7.62 -5.19 -5.42
CA ILE A 238 7.72 -4.07 -4.47
C ILE A 238 8.24 -4.58 -3.12
N PRO A 239 9.26 -3.93 -2.53
CA PRO A 239 9.79 -4.35 -1.23
C PRO A 239 8.73 -4.34 -0.11
N ASP A 240 8.79 -5.33 0.77
CA ASP A 240 7.91 -5.46 1.94
C ASP A 240 7.88 -4.19 2.80
N SER A 241 9.05 -3.55 3.00
CA SER A 241 9.14 -2.29 3.74
C SER A 241 8.28 -1.17 3.12
N THR A 242 8.23 -1.11 1.80
CA THR A 242 7.45 -0.10 1.08
C THR A 242 5.95 -0.39 1.18
N LYS A 243 5.54 -1.65 1.07
CA LYS A 243 4.12 -2.07 1.22
C LYS A 243 3.55 -1.69 2.57
N ILE A 244 4.27 -2.00 3.67
CA ILE A 244 3.85 -1.64 5.02
C ILE A 244 4.13 -0.17 5.38
N GLY A 245 4.95 0.54 4.61
CA GLY A 245 5.35 1.92 4.85
C GLY A 245 6.43 2.06 5.92
N PHE A 246 7.31 1.08 6.06
CA PHE A 246 8.48 1.11 6.93
C PHE A 246 9.73 1.58 6.18
N THR A 247 10.71 2.06 6.91
CA THR A 247 12.08 2.14 6.41
C THR A 247 12.72 0.74 6.38
N ALA A 248 13.77 0.56 5.57
CA ALA A 248 14.53 -0.70 5.57
C ALA A 248 15.02 -1.07 6.99
N LYS A 249 15.48 -0.09 7.76
CA LYS A 249 15.91 -0.28 9.16
C LYS A 249 14.78 -0.74 10.08
N GLN A 250 13.59 -0.19 9.93
CA GLN A 250 12.42 -0.61 10.71
C GLN A 250 11.98 -2.04 10.34
N MET A 251 12.03 -2.40 9.06
CA MET A 251 11.73 -3.76 8.62
C MET A 251 12.76 -4.77 9.15
N GLU A 252 14.04 -4.43 9.11
CA GLU A 252 15.11 -5.26 9.69
C GLU A 252 14.93 -5.44 11.19
N TRP A 253 14.62 -4.36 11.91
CA TRP A 253 14.31 -4.41 13.35
C TRP A 253 13.16 -5.38 13.63
N CYS A 254 12.05 -5.29 12.88
CA CYS A 254 10.91 -6.19 13.04
C CYS A 254 11.29 -7.67 12.84
N LYS A 255 12.11 -7.97 11.83
CA LYS A 255 12.57 -9.35 11.57
C LYS A 255 13.45 -9.89 12.72
N ASN A 256 14.34 -9.04 13.25
CA ASN A 256 15.23 -9.43 14.34
C ASN A 256 14.52 -9.61 15.69
N TYR A 257 13.42 -8.89 15.92
CA TYR A 257 12.67 -8.89 17.19
C TYR A 257 11.28 -9.53 17.08
N GLU A 258 11.00 -10.30 16.02
CA GLU A 258 9.67 -10.85 15.74
C GLU A 258 9.15 -11.70 16.90
N SER A 259 9.99 -12.56 17.49
CA SER A 259 9.66 -13.36 18.66
C SER A 259 9.30 -12.50 19.88
N GLY A 260 10.06 -11.43 20.15
CA GLY A 260 9.79 -10.50 21.24
C GLY A 260 8.50 -9.69 21.02
N ILE A 261 8.24 -9.26 19.78
CA ILE A 261 6.98 -8.59 19.41
C ILE A 261 5.79 -9.49 19.73
N TRP A 262 5.84 -10.76 19.30
CA TRP A 262 4.79 -11.72 19.53
C TRP A 262 4.62 -12.04 21.04
N GLY A 263 5.74 -12.27 21.74
CA GLY A 263 5.75 -12.48 23.20
C GLY A 263 5.07 -11.34 23.94
N TYR A 264 5.34 -10.09 23.57
CA TYR A 264 4.70 -8.92 24.20
C TYR A 264 3.18 -8.94 24.07
N PHE A 265 2.63 -9.28 22.90
CA PHE A 265 1.18 -9.38 22.73
C PHE A 265 0.55 -10.48 23.59
N LEU A 266 1.25 -11.63 23.75
CA LEU A 266 0.78 -12.74 24.56
C LEU A 266 0.86 -12.44 26.06
N GLU A 267 2.00 -11.99 26.55
CA GLU A 267 2.27 -11.71 27.97
C GLU A 267 1.35 -10.63 28.53
N ASN A 268 1.00 -9.66 27.70
CA ASN A 268 0.09 -8.58 28.10
C ASN A 268 -1.37 -8.86 27.77
N ASN A 269 -1.73 -10.07 27.33
CA ASN A 269 -3.10 -10.48 26.96
C ASN A 269 -3.80 -9.55 25.97
N LEU A 270 -3.04 -8.96 25.02
CA LEU A 270 -3.53 -7.91 24.14
C LEU A 270 -4.38 -8.42 22.97
N LEU A 271 -4.24 -9.68 22.57
CA LEU A 271 -4.91 -10.20 21.35
C LEU A 271 -6.44 -10.01 21.40
N TYR A 272 -7.03 -10.15 22.58
CA TYR A 272 -8.48 -10.04 22.76
C TYR A 272 -8.92 -8.71 23.42
N GLU A 273 -7.99 -7.76 23.57
CA GLU A 273 -8.34 -6.40 24.03
C GLU A 273 -9.23 -5.72 22.98
N THR A 274 -10.32 -5.11 23.46
CA THR A 274 -11.35 -4.44 22.64
C THR A 274 -11.35 -2.92 22.79
N ASP A 275 -10.68 -2.41 23.83
CA ASP A 275 -10.55 -0.97 24.05
C ASP A 275 -9.64 -0.36 22.99
N TYR A 276 -10.25 0.35 22.02
CA TYR A 276 -9.52 0.94 20.90
C TYR A 276 -8.43 1.92 21.37
N MET A 277 -8.63 2.65 22.44
CA MET A 277 -7.63 3.58 22.98
C MET A 277 -6.35 2.89 23.43
N LYS A 278 -6.45 1.64 23.89
CA LYS A 278 -5.29 0.82 24.28
C LYS A 278 -4.58 0.19 23.06
N ILE A 279 -5.35 -0.21 22.03
CA ILE A 279 -4.83 -1.00 20.92
C ILE A 279 -4.40 -0.16 19.70
N GLN A 280 -4.93 1.07 19.53
CA GLN A 280 -4.65 1.91 18.35
C GLN A 280 -3.14 2.13 18.10
N LYS A 281 -2.33 2.22 19.15
CA LYS A 281 -0.86 2.40 19.04
C LYS A 281 -0.15 1.26 18.33
N PHE A 282 -0.78 0.08 18.24
CA PHE A 282 -0.26 -1.08 17.51
C PHE A 282 -0.74 -1.16 16.06
N LEU A 283 -1.66 -0.29 15.66
CA LEU A 283 -2.35 -0.34 14.36
C LEU A 283 -2.12 0.90 13.51
N THR A 284 -1.81 2.04 14.12
CA THR A 284 -1.71 3.34 13.43
C THR A 284 -0.27 3.75 13.18
N ASP A 285 -0.07 4.59 12.16
CA ASP A 285 1.22 5.19 11.87
C ASP A 285 1.69 6.08 13.02
N ALA A 286 2.95 5.91 13.40
CA ALA A 286 3.63 6.65 14.47
C ALA A 286 5.14 6.65 14.19
N PRO A 287 5.97 7.36 14.94
CA PRO A 287 7.43 7.23 14.82
C PRO A 287 7.93 5.83 15.21
N PHE A 288 7.29 5.22 16.22
CA PHE A 288 7.58 3.91 16.79
C PHE A 288 6.34 3.38 17.53
N THR A 289 6.32 2.11 17.94
CA THR A 289 5.25 1.54 18.79
C THR A 289 5.62 1.71 20.25
N PRO A 290 4.89 2.51 21.06
CA PRO A 290 5.21 2.71 22.48
C PRO A 290 5.12 1.42 23.29
N GLY A 291 6.11 1.18 24.16
CA GLY A 291 6.17 0.06 25.09
C GLY A 291 6.79 -1.21 24.52
N ILE A 292 7.23 -1.22 23.26
CA ILE A 292 7.98 -2.31 22.64
C ILE A 292 9.32 -1.79 22.12
N GLY A 293 10.39 -2.52 22.39
CA GLY A 293 11.77 -2.12 22.07
C GLY A 293 12.42 -1.23 23.13
N GLU A 294 13.73 -1.04 22.99
CA GLU A 294 14.50 -0.16 23.85
C GLU A 294 14.55 1.25 23.26
N LYS A 295 14.48 2.27 24.11
CA LYS A 295 14.71 3.68 23.72
C LYS A 295 13.87 4.17 22.52
N ASN A 296 12.66 3.65 22.33
CA ASN A 296 11.77 4.03 21.20
C ASN A 296 12.38 3.74 19.82
N ASP A 297 13.12 2.66 19.68
CA ASP A 297 13.75 2.22 18.42
C ASP A 297 12.90 1.25 17.60
N SER A 298 11.75 0.81 18.12
CA SER A 298 10.84 -0.09 17.42
C SER A 298 10.25 0.52 16.15
N ALA A 299 9.77 -0.33 15.25
CA ALA A 299 8.93 0.13 14.14
C ALA A 299 7.53 0.57 14.65
N PRO A 300 6.81 1.41 13.91
CA PRO A 300 5.42 1.72 14.20
C PRO A 300 4.50 0.52 13.91
N LYS A 301 3.24 0.61 14.33
CA LYS A 301 2.15 -0.31 14.00
C LYS A 301 2.53 -1.80 14.00
N LEU A 302 3.22 -2.24 15.07
CA LEU A 302 3.71 -3.63 15.19
C LEU A 302 2.60 -4.68 15.18
N GLY A 303 1.35 -4.33 15.54
CA GLY A 303 0.20 -5.20 15.38
C GLY A 303 -0.10 -5.51 13.90
N VAL A 304 0.02 -4.51 13.04
CA VAL A 304 -0.13 -4.70 11.57
C VAL A 304 0.97 -5.62 11.03
N TYR A 305 2.23 -5.43 11.46
CA TYR A 305 3.33 -6.32 11.09
C TYR A 305 3.08 -7.76 11.54
N ALA A 306 2.76 -7.97 12.82
CA ALA A 306 2.51 -9.32 13.36
C ALA A 306 1.31 -9.99 12.67
N GLY A 307 0.21 -9.25 12.42
CA GLY A 307 -0.92 -9.74 11.66
C GLY A 307 -0.54 -10.21 10.24
N TRP A 308 0.35 -9.46 9.59
CA TRP A 308 0.86 -9.85 8.26
C TRP A 308 1.69 -11.13 8.31
N GLN A 309 2.58 -11.30 9.31
CA GLN A 309 3.33 -12.53 9.47
C GLN A 309 2.42 -13.72 9.79
N ILE A 310 1.38 -13.53 10.62
CA ILE A 310 0.36 -14.57 10.88
C ILE A 310 -0.32 -15.00 9.58
N VAL A 311 -0.73 -14.05 8.74
CA VAL A 311 -1.39 -14.36 7.46
C VAL A 311 -0.43 -15.04 6.48
N LYS A 312 0.83 -14.58 6.36
CA LYS A 312 1.86 -15.27 5.57
C LYS A 312 2.00 -16.72 6.01
N LYS A 313 2.12 -16.93 7.32
CA LYS A 313 2.27 -18.28 7.88
C LYS A 313 1.02 -19.13 7.69
N TYR A 314 -0.18 -18.55 7.80
CA TYR A 314 -1.43 -19.24 7.50
C TYR A 314 -1.46 -19.76 6.05
N MET A 315 -1.07 -18.94 5.10
CA MET A 315 -1.04 -19.32 3.69
C MET A 315 0.09 -20.29 3.32
N GLU A 316 1.16 -20.35 4.12
CA GLU A 316 2.21 -21.37 4.00
C GLU A 316 1.76 -22.74 4.54
N GLU A 317 1.01 -22.78 5.63
CA GLU A 317 0.56 -24.00 6.28
C GLU A 317 -0.70 -24.62 5.64
N ASN A 318 -1.41 -23.87 4.79
CA ASN A 318 -2.69 -24.27 4.20
C ASN A 318 -2.67 -24.05 2.68
N ASP A 319 -1.99 -24.96 1.95
CA ASP A 319 -1.78 -24.87 0.50
C ASP A 319 -3.05 -24.91 -0.35
N ASP A 320 -4.15 -25.42 0.19
CA ASP A 320 -5.48 -25.51 -0.43
C ASP A 320 -6.26 -24.20 -0.38
N VAL A 321 -5.83 -23.25 0.47
CA VAL A 321 -6.50 -21.94 0.61
C VAL A 321 -6.06 -20.99 -0.51
N THR A 322 -7.02 -20.51 -1.28
CA THR A 322 -6.77 -19.51 -2.32
C THR A 322 -6.70 -18.09 -1.72
N LEU A 323 -6.17 -17.13 -2.49
CA LEU A 323 -6.21 -15.72 -2.09
C LEU A 323 -7.65 -15.24 -1.88
N GLN A 324 -8.57 -15.68 -2.73
CA GLN A 324 -9.99 -15.33 -2.62
C GLN A 324 -10.61 -15.89 -1.33
N ASP A 325 -10.29 -17.15 -0.97
CA ASP A 325 -10.74 -17.77 0.28
C ASP A 325 -10.21 -17.02 1.49
N LEU A 326 -8.91 -16.70 1.50
CA LEU A 326 -8.30 -15.88 2.56
C LEU A 326 -9.03 -14.56 2.72
N MET A 327 -9.23 -13.83 1.62
CA MET A 327 -9.85 -12.50 1.69
C MET A 327 -11.31 -12.55 2.14
N ALA A 328 -12.04 -13.61 1.82
CA ALA A 328 -13.43 -13.82 2.22
C ALA A 328 -13.59 -14.34 3.67
N ASP A 329 -12.55 -14.97 4.23
CA ASP A 329 -12.63 -15.61 5.56
C ASP A 329 -12.69 -14.55 6.66
N SER A 330 -13.77 -14.51 7.43
CA SER A 330 -13.99 -13.62 8.57
C SER A 330 -13.69 -14.26 9.93
N ASP A 331 -13.24 -15.51 9.97
CA ASP A 331 -12.86 -16.20 11.21
C ASP A 331 -11.36 -15.96 11.52
N TYR A 332 -11.08 -14.81 12.11
CA TYR A 332 -9.71 -14.38 12.44
C TYR A 332 -9.02 -15.31 13.45
N GLN A 333 -9.81 -15.88 14.37
CA GLN A 333 -9.29 -16.87 15.34
C GLN A 333 -8.86 -18.18 14.66
N LYS A 334 -9.62 -18.65 13.68
CA LYS A 334 -9.26 -19.80 12.85
C LYS A 334 -7.96 -19.54 12.08
N ILE A 335 -7.81 -18.34 11.51
CA ILE A 335 -6.58 -17.96 10.76
C ILE A 335 -5.38 -18.02 11.71
N LEU A 336 -5.46 -17.43 12.91
CA LEU A 336 -4.40 -17.52 13.92
C LEU A 336 -4.09 -18.98 14.27
N THR A 337 -5.10 -19.76 14.62
CA THR A 337 -4.92 -21.15 15.07
C THR A 337 -4.29 -22.02 13.97
N LYS A 338 -4.77 -21.92 12.75
CA LYS A 338 -4.29 -22.72 11.61
C LYS A 338 -2.95 -22.22 11.06
N SER A 339 -2.57 -20.98 11.32
CA SER A 339 -1.24 -20.47 10.94
C SER A 339 -0.12 -21.17 11.70
N LYS A 340 -0.40 -21.69 12.90
CA LYS A 340 0.62 -22.22 13.83
C LYS A 340 1.75 -21.20 14.07
N TYR A 341 1.45 -19.91 13.98
CA TYR A 341 2.43 -18.84 14.07
C TYR A 341 3.13 -18.84 15.42
N LYS A 342 4.42 -19.10 15.38
CA LYS A 342 5.29 -19.19 16.56
C LYS A 342 6.70 -18.77 16.14
N PRO A 343 6.98 -17.46 16.06
CA PRO A 343 8.30 -16.99 15.65
C PRO A 343 9.36 -17.38 16.70
N LYS A 344 10.59 -17.67 16.20
CA LYS A 344 11.72 -18.13 17.02
C LYS A 344 12.64 -16.96 17.39
#